data_6f35b77eccdd41db471b4250fadfd087
#
_entry.id   6f35b77eccdd41db471b4250fadfd087
#
_cell.length_a   1.000
_cell.length_b   1.000
_cell.length_c   1.000
_cell.angle_alpha   90.00
_cell.angle_beta   90.00
_cell.angle_gamma   90.00
#
_symmetry.space_group_name_H-M   'P 1'
#
loop_
_entity.id
_entity.type
_entity.pdbx_description
1 polymer ?
#
loop_
_entity_poly.entity_id
_entity_poly.type
_entity_poly.pdbx_seq_one_letter_code
_entity_poly.pdbx_strand_id
1 'polypeptide(L)'
;MKKIILLLAVFLTACGSSKPPVVVLPNMLPAATAYIDPSYPTAQVELAAPNQVASGIEVRMERASVDGKNVNADVCFTLPDTSDWGISSASLTYAGVLVQEYGTTLVSLQEPADGAPGLRCDTLTFIVPPDADLSNTTIMIDAIAATPREGEYCSVYMPKIQQALLARGIGIALDCVDVNGVQTMQITSFPPEMTQAQAEEIVYNPEFYSVTGPWSFSFNLAQ
;
A
#
# COMPACT_ATOMS: atom_id res chain seq x y z
N MET A 1 55.06 41.39 -34.04
CA MET A 1 55.05 40.81 -32.71
C MET A 1 54.52 41.83 -31.73
N LYS A 2 53.17 41.79 -31.44
CA LYS A 2 52.55 42.74 -30.51
C LYS A 2 52.04 41.88 -29.30
N LYS A 3 52.61 42.15 -28.14
CA LYS A 3 52.18 41.57 -26.86
C LYS A 3 50.98 42.35 -26.37
N ILE A 4 49.84 41.66 -26.21
CA ILE A 4 48.65 42.16 -25.54
C ILE A 4 48.67 41.68 -24.12
N ILE A 5 48.81 42.58 -23.16
CA ILE A 5 48.71 42.37 -21.72
C ILE A 5 47.24 42.52 -21.36
N LEU A 6 46.61 41.45 -20.92
CA LEU A 6 45.22 41.44 -20.42
C LEU A 6 45.24 41.66 -18.91
N LEU A 7 44.76 42.85 -18.48
CA LEU A 7 44.58 43.18 -17.06
C LEU A 7 43.29 42.50 -16.57
N LEU A 8 43.44 41.59 -15.60
CA LEU A 8 42.33 40.93 -14.92
C LEU A 8 41.95 41.80 -13.70
N ALA A 9 40.80 42.46 -13.79
CA ALA A 9 40.23 43.22 -12.67
C ALA A 9 39.43 42.23 -11.79
N VAL A 10 39.89 42.02 -10.55
CA VAL A 10 39.20 41.22 -9.54
C VAL A 10 38.22 42.13 -8.80
N PHE A 11 36.93 41.92 -9.02
CA PHE A 11 35.86 42.56 -8.24
C PHE A 11 35.58 41.68 -6.99
N LEU A 12 36.01 42.16 -5.85
CA LEU A 12 35.59 41.62 -4.53
C LEU A 12 34.21 42.23 -4.22
N THR A 13 33.16 41.44 -4.43
CA THR A 13 31.83 41.76 -3.91
C THR A 13 31.69 41.22 -2.50
N ALA A 14 31.62 42.12 -1.52
CA ALA A 14 31.33 41.81 -0.13
C ALA A 14 29.91 41.23 0.01
N CYS A 15 29.79 39.99 0.47
CA CYS A 15 28.55 39.42 0.90
C CYS A 15 28.11 40.03 2.23
N GLY A 16 27.22 41.00 2.18
CA GLY A 16 26.46 41.43 3.34
C GLY A 16 25.47 40.37 3.74
N SER A 17 25.63 39.76 4.92
CA SER A 17 24.67 38.84 5.49
C SER A 17 23.44 39.61 6.01
N SER A 18 22.44 39.77 5.15
CA SER A 18 21.11 40.20 5.60
C SER A 18 20.41 39.00 6.20
N LYS A 19 20.16 39.04 7.50
CA LYS A 19 19.29 38.07 8.19
C LYS A 19 17.91 38.11 7.49
N PRO A 20 17.34 36.95 7.10
CA PRO A 20 16.00 36.93 6.55
C PRO A 20 15.01 37.48 7.59
N PRO A 21 13.99 38.23 7.19
CA PRO A 21 12.96 38.69 8.10
C PRO A 21 12.25 37.50 8.70
N VAL A 22 12.14 37.51 10.04
CA VAL A 22 11.30 36.53 10.77
C VAL A 22 9.87 36.81 10.35
N VAL A 23 9.32 35.94 9.51
CA VAL A 23 7.89 35.93 9.20
C VAL A 23 7.19 35.37 10.43
N VAL A 24 6.62 36.25 11.24
CA VAL A 24 5.68 35.87 12.30
C VAL A 24 4.41 35.43 11.58
N LEU A 25 4.20 34.12 11.46
CA LEU A 25 2.95 33.56 10.99
C LEU A 25 1.84 34.04 11.94
N PRO A 26 0.74 34.63 11.43
CA PRO A 26 -0.39 34.97 12.26
C PRO A 26 -0.94 33.69 12.90
N ASN A 27 -1.33 33.80 14.16
CA ASN A 27 -1.93 32.76 14.99
C ASN A 27 -2.67 31.70 14.16
N MET A 28 -2.22 30.45 14.32
CA MET A 28 -2.98 29.31 13.83
C MET A 28 -4.42 29.45 14.34
N LEU A 29 -5.35 29.46 13.39
CA LEU A 29 -6.76 29.26 13.71
C LEU A 29 -6.85 28.08 14.67
N PRO A 30 -7.67 28.17 15.72
CA PRO A 30 -7.89 27.03 16.60
C PRO A 30 -8.28 25.84 15.72
N ALA A 31 -7.61 24.71 15.94
CA ALA A 31 -7.94 23.47 15.25
C ALA A 31 -9.45 23.32 15.33
N ALA A 32 -10.11 23.19 14.17
CA ALA A 32 -11.53 22.96 14.13
C ALA A 32 -11.77 21.71 14.98
N THR A 33 -12.38 21.91 16.14
CA THR A 33 -12.82 20.80 16.98
C THR A 33 -13.82 20.05 16.12
N ALA A 34 -13.50 18.82 15.72
CA ALA A 34 -14.42 17.98 14.99
C ALA A 34 -15.71 17.93 15.81
N TYR A 35 -16.81 18.42 15.23
CA TYR A 35 -18.12 18.32 15.86
C TYR A 35 -18.47 16.83 15.89
N ILE A 36 -18.35 16.21 17.05
CA ILE A 36 -18.82 14.85 17.29
C ILE A 36 -20.33 14.99 17.48
N ASP A 37 -21.11 14.52 16.52
CA ASP A 37 -22.56 14.45 16.64
C ASP A 37 -22.91 13.42 17.73
N PRO A 38 -23.51 13.85 18.86
CA PRO A 38 -23.80 12.96 19.99
C PRO A 38 -24.90 11.92 19.67
N SER A 39 -25.54 12.00 18.51
CA SER A 39 -26.55 11.02 18.06
C SER A 39 -25.94 9.76 17.46
N TYR A 40 -24.63 9.75 17.18
CA TYR A 40 -23.97 8.58 16.63
C TYR A 40 -23.14 7.87 17.71
N PRO A 41 -23.31 6.54 17.83
CA PRO A 41 -22.52 5.76 18.74
C PRO A 41 -21.04 5.78 18.33
N THR A 42 -20.15 5.97 19.31
CA THR A 42 -18.70 5.85 19.12
C THR A 42 -18.19 4.85 20.14
N ALA A 43 -17.76 3.69 19.66
CA ALA A 43 -17.07 2.70 20.48
C ALA A 43 -15.67 2.45 19.90
N GLN A 44 -14.69 2.26 20.76
CA GLN A 44 -13.33 1.94 20.37
C GLN A 44 -12.83 0.77 21.21
N VAL A 45 -12.20 -0.20 20.57
CA VAL A 45 -11.55 -1.32 21.20
C VAL A 45 -10.09 -1.37 20.76
N GLU A 46 -9.17 -1.30 21.73
CA GLU A 46 -7.80 -1.70 21.51
C GLU A 46 -7.74 -3.22 21.56
N LEU A 47 -7.27 -3.81 20.48
CA LEU A 47 -7.12 -5.26 20.42
C LEU A 47 -5.79 -5.63 21.08
N ALA A 48 -5.83 -6.54 22.06
CA ALA A 48 -4.64 -7.11 22.67
C ALA A 48 -3.86 -7.92 21.64
N ALA A 49 -3.15 -7.19 20.78
CA ALA A 49 -2.19 -7.61 19.76
C ALA A 49 -2.44 -8.98 19.10
N PRO A 50 -3.46 -9.16 18.31
CA PRO A 50 -3.51 -10.33 17.47
C PRO A 50 -2.65 -10.09 16.23
N ASN A 51 -1.37 -10.44 16.34
CA ASN A 51 -0.56 -10.62 15.15
C ASN A 51 -0.94 -11.96 14.54
N GLN A 52 -1.17 -11.95 13.24
CA GLN A 52 -1.38 -13.16 12.47
C GLN A 52 -0.38 -13.24 11.33
N VAL A 53 0.13 -14.44 11.09
CA VAL A 53 1.08 -14.68 10.00
C VAL A 53 0.46 -15.70 9.04
N ALA A 54 0.33 -15.32 7.79
CA ALA A 54 -0.05 -16.22 6.70
C ALA A 54 0.81 -15.91 5.49
N SER A 55 1.22 -16.95 4.76
CA SER A 55 2.04 -16.82 3.55
C SER A 55 3.30 -15.94 3.73
N GLY A 56 3.88 -15.92 4.94
CA GLY A 56 5.08 -15.13 5.27
C GLY A 56 4.83 -13.65 5.57
N ILE A 57 3.59 -13.18 5.52
CA ILE A 57 3.21 -11.82 5.86
C ILE A 57 2.61 -11.79 7.27
N GLU A 58 3.14 -10.92 8.11
CA GLU A 58 2.56 -10.59 9.39
C GLU A 58 1.55 -9.44 9.21
N VAL A 59 0.32 -9.67 9.66
CA VAL A 59 -0.75 -8.66 9.69
C VAL A 59 -1.17 -8.44 11.15
N ARG A 60 -1.28 -7.18 11.53
CA ARG A 60 -1.67 -6.74 12.87
C ARG A 60 -2.82 -5.76 12.77
N MET A 61 -3.88 -6.00 13.52
CA MET A 61 -4.95 -5.03 13.72
C MET A 61 -4.70 -4.31 15.06
N GLU A 62 -4.46 -3.01 15.01
CA GLU A 62 -4.13 -2.23 16.21
C GLU A 62 -5.37 -1.75 16.94
N ARG A 63 -6.39 -1.37 16.15
CA ARG A 63 -7.60 -0.75 16.70
C ARG A 63 -8.80 -1.06 15.82
N ALA A 64 -9.95 -1.23 16.44
CA ALA A 64 -11.24 -1.18 15.77
C ALA A 64 -12.14 -0.15 16.47
N SER A 65 -12.94 0.56 15.70
CA SER A 65 -13.85 1.59 16.22
C SER A 65 -15.10 1.70 15.35
N VAL A 66 -16.19 2.17 15.96
CA VAL A 66 -17.39 2.56 15.22
C VAL A 66 -17.62 4.06 15.39
N ASP A 67 -17.91 4.73 14.29
CA ASP A 67 -18.25 6.14 14.24
C ASP A 67 -19.46 6.30 13.30
N GLY A 68 -20.61 6.48 13.89
CA GLY A 68 -21.88 6.47 13.19
C GLY A 68 -22.13 5.14 12.47
N LYS A 69 -22.19 5.19 11.16
CA LYS A 69 -22.36 4.01 10.29
C LYS A 69 -21.03 3.36 9.86
N ASN A 70 -19.89 3.93 10.24
CA ASN A 70 -18.59 3.47 9.80
C ASN A 70 -17.97 2.57 10.87
N VAL A 71 -17.61 1.36 10.51
CA VAL A 71 -16.70 0.51 11.27
C VAL A 71 -15.31 0.71 10.68
N ASN A 72 -14.40 1.26 11.47
CA ASN A 72 -13.02 1.53 11.08
C ASN A 72 -12.08 0.53 11.78
N ALA A 73 -11.09 0.05 11.04
CA ALA A 73 -10.06 -0.82 11.56
C ALA A 73 -8.67 -0.37 11.10
N ASP A 74 -7.78 -0.09 12.04
CA ASP A 74 -6.39 0.24 11.75
C ASP A 74 -5.59 -1.05 11.66
N VAL A 75 -5.07 -1.34 10.47
CA VAL A 75 -4.38 -2.57 10.13
C VAL A 75 -2.99 -2.26 9.63
N CYS A 76 -1.99 -2.92 10.20
CA CYS A 76 -0.61 -2.85 9.73
C CYS A 76 -0.15 -4.20 9.20
N PHE A 77 0.65 -4.20 8.14
CA PHE A 77 1.24 -5.43 7.59
C PHE A 77 2.67 -5.21 7.12
N THR A 78 3.47 -6.29 7.18
CA THR A 78 4.84 -6.28 6.66
C THR A 78 4.84 -6.32 5.14
N LEU A 79 5.68 -5.48 4.52
CA LEU A 79 5.82 -5.44 3.06
C LEU A 79 6.68 -6.61 2.58
N PRO A 80 6.23 -7.37 1.55
CA PRO A 80 7.02 -8.44 0.95
C PRO A 80 8.28 -7.93 0.23
N ASP A 81 8.21 -6.77 -0.38
CA ASP A 81 9.28 -6.08 -1.11
C ASP A 81 8.99 -4.57 -1.18
N THR A 82 9.71 -3.85 -2.03
CA THR A 82 9.58 -2.38 -2.19
C THR A 82 8.44 -1.94 -3.11
N SER A 83 7.63 -2.87 -3.63
CA SER A 83 6.46 -2.53 -4.46
C SER A 83 5.37 -1.86 -3.63
N ASP A 84 4.43 -1.21 -4.31
CA ASP A 84 3.28 -0.56 -3.68
C ASP A 84 2.21 -1.62 -3.31
N TRP A 85 2.37 -2.24 -2.14
CA TRP A 85 1.46 -3.24 -1.62
C TRP A 85 0.29 -2.59 -0.90
N GLY A 86 -0.92 -3.13 -1.07
CA GLY A 86 -2.13 -2.69 -0.39
C GLY A 86 -3.08 -3.85 -0.11
N ILE A 87 -4.03 -3.65 0.81
CA ILE A 87 -5.09 -4.64 1.07
C ILE A 87 -6.02 -4.64 -0.14
N SER A 88 -6.09 -5.78 -0.84
CA SER A 88 -6.86 -5.94 -2.09
C SER A 88 -8.18 -6.67 -1.89
N SER A 89 -8.31 -7.43 -0.81
CA SER A 89 -9.57 -8.11 -0.45
C SER A 89 -9.70 -8.18 1.06
N ALA A 90 -10.79 -7.62 1.56
CA ALA A 90 -11.18 -7.69 2.96
C ALA A 90 -12.70 -7.75 3.09
N SER A 91 -13.17 -8.26 4.22
CA SER A 91 -14.59 -8.34 4.54
C SER A 91 -14.83 -8.13 6.03
N LEU A 92 -16.02 -7.64 6.35
CA LEU A 92 -16.56 -7.51 7.69
C LEU A 92 -17.75 -8.46 7.84
N THR A 93 -17.77 -9.25 8.91
CA THR A 93 -18.93 -10.07 9.28
C THR A 93 -19.44 -9.65 10.66
N TYR A 94 -20.73 -9.40 10.80
CA TYR A 94 -21.40 -9.13 12.06
C TYR A 94 -22.80 -9.75 12.05
N ALA A 95 -23.27 -10.33 13.14
CA ALA A 95 -24.59 -10.94 13.27
C ALA A 95 -25.00 -11.83 12.07
N GLY A 96 -24.05 -12.47 11.40
CA GLY A 96 -24.28 -13.29 10.19
C GLY A 96 -24.40 -12.50 8.88
N VAL A 97 -24.25 -11.18 8.91
CA VAL A 97 -24.21 -10.31 7.72
C VAL A 97 -22.77 -10.19 7.24
N LEU A 98 -22.54 -10.35 5.93
CA LEU A 98 -21.24 -10.16 5.29
C LEU A 98 -21.22 -8.84 4.50
N VAL A 99 -20.23 -7.99 4.76
CA VAL A 99 -19.95 -6.76 4.03
C VAL A 99 -18.58 -6.91 3.35
N GLN A 100 -18.55 -6.83 2.04
CA GLN A 100 -17.32 -6.94 1.22
C GLN A 100 -16.88 -5.59 0.64
N GLU A 101 -17.74 -4.58 0.73
CA GLU A 101 -17.45 -3.24 0.23
C GLU A 101 -16.78 -2.42 1.35
N TYR A 102 -15.57 -1.93 1.09
CA TYR A 102 -14.80 -1.16 2.05
C TYR A 102 -13.98 -0.07 1.36
N GLY A 103 -13.66 0.95 2.12
CA GLY A 103 -12.66 1.96 1.76
C GLY A 103 -11.34 1.70 2.47
N THR A 104 -10.24 2.17 1.86
CA THR A 104 -8.92 2.16 2.47
C THR A 104 -8.35 3.57 2.53
N THR A 105 -7.68 3.89 3.64
CA THR A 105 -6.93 5.14 3.80
C THR A 105 -5.54 4.81 4.35
N LEU A 106 -4.50 5.22 3.64
CA LEU A 106 -3.11 5.05 4.09
C LEU A 106 -2.87 5.89 5.35
N VAL A 107 -2.41 5.26 6.42
CA VAL A 107 -2.04 5.91 7.69
C VAL A 107 -0.54 6.15 7.72
N SER A 108 0.26 5.13 7.42
CA SER A 108 1.71 5.24 7.39
C SER A 108 2.34 4.21 6.47
N LEU A 109 3.51 4.56 5.94
CA LEU A 109 4.33 3.69 5.12
C LEU A 109 5.79 3.85 5.55
N GLN A 110 6.41 2.75 5.92
CA GLN A 110 7.84 2.64 6.18
C GLN A 110 8.43 1.68 5.14
N GLU A 111 9.29 2.21 4.29
CA GLU A 111 9.99 1.40 3.28
C GLU A 111 10.94 0.39 3.93
N PRO A 112 11.18 -0.77 3.30
CA PRO A 112 12.19 -1.71 3.75
C PRO A 112 13.58 -1.05 3.79
N ALA A 113 14.31 -1.21 4.90
CA ALA A 113 15.65 -0.64 5.07
C ALA A 113 16.53 -1.54 5.93
N ASP A 114 17.83 -1.59 5.62
CA ASP A 114 18.87 -2.25 6.42
C ASP A 114 18.55 -3.70 6.84
N GLY A 115 17.86 -4.44 5.96
CA GLY A 115 17.46 -5.83 6.19
C GLY A 115 16.21 -6.00 7.09
N ALA A 116 15.59 -4.90 7.51
CA ALA A 116 14.29 -4.93 8.15
C ALA A 116 13.17 -4.87 7.08
N PRO A 117 12.08 -5.66 7.24
CA PRO A 117 10.93 -5.54 6.35
C PRO A 117 10.29 -4.16 6.49
N GLY A 118 9.74 -3.64 5.40
CA GLY A 118 8.90 -2.47 5.46
C GLY A 118 7.59 -2.74 6.20
N LEU A 119 6.91 -1.68 6.58
CA LEU A 119 5.61 -1.73 7.26
C LEU A 119 4.66 -0.74 6.61
N ARG A 120 3.45 -1.20 6.29
CA ARG A 120 2.35 -0.33 5.85
C ARG A 120 1.20 -0.46 6.84
N CYS A 121 0.59 0.67 7.16
CA CYS A 121 -0.62 0.75 7.97
C CYS A 121 -1.71 1.48 7.18
N ASP A 122 -2.87 0.86 7.08
CA ASP A 122 -4.06 1.41 6.45
C ASP A 122 -5.23 1.38 7.44
N THR A 123 -6.15 2.34 7.34
CA THR A 123 -7.47 2.25 7.96
C THR A 123 -8.45 1.64 6.94
N LEU A 124 -9.06 0.52 7.27
CA LEU A 124 -10.22 -0.05 6.57
C LEU A 124 -11.49 0.58 7.12
N THR A 125 -12.39 0.98 6.24
CA THR A 125 -13.70 1.56 6.60
C THR A 125 -14.81 0.77 5.93
N PHE A 126 -15.67 0.14 6.73
CA PHE A 126 -16.87 -0.58 6.30
C PHE A 126 -18.11 0.22 6.68
N ILE A 127 -19.12 0.22 5.82
CA ILE A 127 -20.40 0.89 6.08
C ILE A 127 -21.40 -0.14 6.59
N VAL A 128 -21.97 0.12 7.77
CA VAL A 128 -22.98 -0.74 8.39
C VAL A 128 -24.24 0.08 8.71
N PRO A 129 -25.42 -0.55 8.85
CA PRO A 129 -26.61 0.12 9.38
C PRO A 129 -26.36 0.67 10.80
N PRO A 130 -27.01 1.78 11.19
CA PRO A 130 -26.79 2.40 12.49
C PRO A 130 -27.26 1.54 13.67
N ASP A 131 -28.14 0.58 13.43
CA ASP A 131 -28.66 -0.41 14.39
C ASP A 131 -28.02 -1.79 14.28
N ALA A 132 -26.84 -1.87 13.62
CA ALA A 132 -26.10 -3.12 13.47
C ALA A 132 -25.66 -3.66 14.84
N ASP A 133 -25.90 -4.96 15.08
CA ASP A 133 -25.36 -5.64 16.24
C ASP A 133 -23.87 -5.99 16.00
N LEU A 134 -22.99 -5.20 16.58
CA LEU A 134 -21.55 -5.33 16.47
C LEU A 134 -20.91 -6.07 17.66
N SER A 135 -21.71 -6.77 18.47
CA SER A 135 -21.23 -7.51 19.65
C SER A 135 -20.32 -8.70 19.29
N ASN A 136 -20.43 -9.21 18.07
CA ASN A 136 -19.62 -10.30 17.55
C ASN A 136 -19.21 -9.96 16.10
N THR A 137 -18.16 -9.19 15.97
CA THR A 137 -17.69 -8.68 14.69
C THR A 137 -16.37 -9.34 14.32
N THR A 138 -16.22 -9.69 13.05
CA THR A 138 -14.98 -10.25 12.51
C THR A 138 -14.61 -9.50 11.23
N ILE A 139 -13.37 -9.01 11.16
CA ILE A 139 -12.77 -8.55 9.92
C ILE A 139 -11.82 -9.64 9.43
N MET A 140 -11.98 -10.00 8.17
CA MET A 140 -11.11 -10.92 7.46
C MET A 140 -10.43 -10.20 6.31
N ILE A 141 -9.10 -10.31 6.25
CA ILE A 141 -8.29 -9.86 5.13
C ILE A 141 -7.92 -11.11 4.34
N ASP A 142 -8.41 -11.20 3.10
CA ASP A 142 -8.22 -12.39 2.27
C ASP A 142 -6.95 -12.28 1.42
N ALA A 143 -6.59 -11.07 0.98
CA ALA A 143 -5.44 -10.85 0.13
C ALA A 143 -4.85 -9.43 0.30
N ILE A 144 -3.54 -9.39 0.13
CA ILE A 144 -2.75 -8.17 -0.04
C ILE A 144 -2.12 -8.27 -1.43
N ALA A 145 -2.23 -7.21 -2.23
CA ALA A 145 -1.70 -7.21 -3.59
C ALA A 145 -0.80 -6.01 -3.83
N ALA A 146 0.20 -6.23 -4.68
CA ALA A 146 1.03 -5.16 -5.21
C ALA A 146 0.38 -4.54 -6.44
N THR A 147 0.55 -3.23 -6.57
CA THR A 147 0.34 -2.51 -7.82
C THR A 147 1.72 -2.24 -8.42
N PRO A 148 2.19 -3.05 -9.38
CA PRO A 148 3.52 -2.87 -9.94
C PRO A 148 3.65 -1.51 -10.64
N ARG A 149 4.72 -0.79 -10.32
CA ARG A 149 5.07 0.45 -11.02
C ARG A 149 5.73 0.14 -12.37
N GLU A 150 5.79 1.14 -13.23
CA GLU A 150 6.59 1.05 -14.46
C GLU A 150 8.03 0.59 -14.15
N GLY A 151 8.52 -0.41 -14.89
CA GLY A 151 9.85 -0.99 -14.67
C GLY A 151 9.91 -2.11 -13.61
N GLU A 152 9.03 -2.16 -12.63
CA GLU A 152 8.98 -3.25 -11.64
C GLU A 152 8.57 -4.59 -12.27
N TYR A 153 7.76 -4.57 -13.31
CA TYR A 153 7.44 -5.77 -14.08
C TYR A 153 8.68 -6.50 -14.56
N CYS A 154 9.70 -5.77 -14.98
CA CYS A 154 10.96 -6.31 -15.45
C CYS A 154 11.93 -6.68 -14.32
N SER A 155 12.09 -5.78 -13.35
CA SER A 155 13.13 -5.93 -12.33
C SER A 155 12.70 -6.84 -11.17
N VAL A 156 11.41 -6.85 -10.82
CA VAL A 156 10.88 -7.57 -9.65
C VAL A 156 10.06 -8.78 -10.06
N TYR A 157 9.08 -8.60 -10.95
CA TYR A 157 8.07 -9.63 -11.22
C TYR A 157 8.47 -10.63 -12.30
N MET A 158 9.09 -10.21 -13.41
CA MET A 158 9.49 -11.13 -14.48
C MET A 158 10.32 -12.30 -13.99
N PRO A 159 11.36 -12.12 -13.14
CA PRO A 159 12.14 -13.26 -12.62
C PRO A 159 11.29 -14.23 -11.80
N LYS A 160 10.38 -13.71 -10.97
CA LYS A 160 9.46 -14.53 -10.14
C LYS A 160 8.50 -15.34 -11.02
N ILE A 161 7.87 -14.67 -11.99
CA ILE A 161 6.94 -15.29 -12.94
C ILE A 161 7.66 -16.36 -13.75
N GLN A 162 8.80 -16.05 -14.32
CA GLN A 162 9.59 -17.00 -15.14
C GLN A 162 9.96 -18.24 -14.31
N GLN A 163 10.40 -18.07 -13.08
CA GLN A 163 10.69 -19.19 -12.18
C GLN A 163 9.45 -20.04 -11.88
N ALA A 164 8.31 -19.42 -11.62
CA ALA A 164 7.06 -20.11 -11.35
C ALA A 164 6.55 -20.88 -12.58
N LEU A 165 6.65 -20.29 -13.78
CA LEU A 165 6.29 -20.95 -15.04
C LEU A 165 7.18 -22.16 -15.29
N LEU A 166 8.48 -22.04 -15.11
CA LEU A 166 9.43 -23.17 -15.23
C LEU A 166 9.11 -24.28 -14.23
N ALA A 167 8.82 -23.94 -12.98
CA ALA A 167 8.46 -24.93 -11.96
C ALA A 167 7.16 -25.71 -12.29
N ARG A 168 6.24 -25.08 -13.04
CA ARG A 168 4.98 -25.69 -13.50
C ARG A 168 5.11 -26.41 -14.85
N GLY A 169 6.29 -26.36 -15.49
CA GLY A 169 6.52 -26.91 -16.84
C GLY A 169 5.81 -26.14 -17.94
N ILE A 170 5.48 -24.87 -17.71
CA ILE A 170 4.81 -24.00 -18.69
C ILE A 170 5.86 -23.30 -19.54
N GLY A 171 5.89 -23.61 -20.85
CA GLY A 171 6.91 -23.12 -21.80
C GLY A 171 6.65 -21.70 -22.32
N ILE A 172 6.35 -20.74 -21.45
CA ILE A 172 6.23 -19.31 -21.83
C ILE A 172 7.57 -18.64 -21.55
N ALA A 173 8.11 -17.92 -22.53
CA ALA A 173 9.31 -17.10 -22.37
C ALA A 173 8.94 -15.61 -22.26
N LEU A 174 9.57 -14.94 -21.30
CA LEU A 174 9.41 -13.51 -21.04
C LEU A 174 10.73 -12.80 -21.32
N ASP A 175 10.65 -11.58 -21.79
CA ASP A 175 11.81 -10.69 -21.95
C ASP A 175 11.40 -9.24 -21.61
N CYS A 176 12.41 -8.42 -21.33
CA CYS A 176 12.22 -6.99 -21.10
C CYS A 176 12.73 -6.20 -22.29
N VAL A 177 11.87 -5.43 -22.87
CA VAL A 177 12.16 -4.57 -24.02
C VAL A 177 12.00 -3.11 -23.65
N ASP A 178 12.84 -2.27 -24.23
CA ASP A 178 12.68 -0.82 -24.09
C ASP A 178 11.60 -0.33 -25.05
N VAL A 179 10.56 0.28 -24.50
CA VAL A 179 9.50 0.94 -25.28
C VAL A 179 9.48 2.41 -24.86
N ASN A 180 10.05 3.27 -25.70
CA ASN A 180 10.14 4.72 -25.46
C ASN A 180 10.84 5.11 -24.12
N GLY A 181 11.89 4.38 -23.74
CA GLY A 181 12.64 4.60 -22.51
C GLY A 181 12.05 3.90 -21.27
N VAL A 182 10.99 3.12 -21.43
CA VAL A 182 10.36 2.34 -20.36
C VAL A 182 10.62 0.86 -20.59
N GLN A 183 11.15 0.18 -19.57
CA GLN A 183 11.34 -1.27 -19.59
C GLN A 183 9.98 -1.96 -19.44
N THR A 184 9.56 -2.66 -20.49
CA THR A 184 8.25 -3.32 -20.56
C THR A 184 8.44 -4.83 -20.69
N MET A 185 7.79 -5.60 -19.81
CA MET A 185 7.78 -7.06 -19.88
C MET A 185 6.91 -7.51 -21.05
N GLN A 186 7.45 -8.39 -21.88
CA GLN A 186 6.75 -8.95 -23.04
C GLN A 186 6.87 -10.48 -23.07
N ILE A 187 5.82 -11.13 -23.59
CA ILE A 187 5.80 -12.54 -23.90
C ILE A 187 6.47 -12.70 -25.27
N THR A 188 7.62 -13.38 -25.31
CA THR A 188 8.39 -13.57 -26.54
C THR A 188 8.10 -14.90 -27.23
N SER A 189 7.68 -15.92 -26.48
CA SER A 189 7.22 -17.19 -27.04
C SER A 189 6.30 -17.92 -26.07
N PHE A 190 5.45 -18.77 -26.61
CA PHE A 190 4.57 -19.68 -25.86
C PHE A 190 4.32 -20.96 -26.68
N PRO A 191 3.85 -22.05 -26.04
CA PRO A 191 3.59 -23.31 -26.70
C PRO A 191 2.62 -23.17 -27.88
N PRO A 192 2.79 -23.90 -28.98
CA PRO A 192 1.97 -23.74 -30.19
C PRO A 192 0.48 -24.09 -30.00
N GLU A 193 0.14 -24.86 -28.97
CA GLU A 193 -1.23 -25.16 -28.55
C GLU A 193 -1.89 -24.05 -27.74
N MET A 194 -1.15 -23.04 -27.34
CA MET A 194 -1.61 -21.92 -26.53
C MET A 194 -1.85 -20.69 -27.41
N THR A 195 -2.90 -19.95 -27.14
CA THR A 195 -3.13 -18.64 -27.77
C THR A 195 -2.42 -17.53 -26.98
N GLN A 196 -2.17 -16.40 -27.63
CA GLN A 196 -1.59 -15.23 -26.97
C GLN A 196 -2.43 -14.80 -25.76
N ALA A 197 -3.76 -14.77 -25.89
CA ALA A 197 -4.66 -14.41 -24.78
C ALA A 197 -4.53 -15.35 -23.58
N GLN A 198 -4.36 -16.65 -23.82
CA GLN A 198 -4.12 -17.62 -22.73
C GLN A 198 -2.74 -17.41 -22.09
N ALA A 199 -1.72 -17.10 -22.88
CA ALA A 199 -0.40 -16.80 -22.33
C ALA A 199 -0.42 -15.51 -21.48
N GLU A 200 -1.12 -14.48 -21.94
CA GLU A 200 -1.33 -13.24 -21.19
C GLU A 200 -2.10 -13.48 -19.88
N GLU A 201 -3.19 -14.26 -19.91
CA GLU A 201 -3.95 -14.64 -18.71
C GLU A 201 -3.08 -15.35 -17.67
N ILE A 202 -2.18 -16.21 -18.11
CA ILE A 202 -1.25 -16.91 -17.21
C ILE A 202 -0.20 -15.95 -16.65
N VAL A 203 0.44 -15.12 -17.49
CA VAL A 203 1.55 -14.24 -17.09
C VAL A 203 1.08 -13.10 -16.20
N TYR A 204 -0.10 -12.54 -16.49
CA TYR A 204 -0.68 -11.44 -15.70
C TYR A 204 -1.68 -11.93 -14.64
N ASN A 205 -1.62 -13.22 -14.26
CA ASN A 205 -2.46 -13.75 -13.20
C ASN A 205 -2.20 -13.01 -11.88
N PRO A 206 -3.24 -12.55 -11.18
CA PRO A 206 -3.10 -11.88 -9.88
C PRO A 206 -2.26 -12.64 -8.84
N GLU A 207 -2.17 -13.97 -8.94
CA GLU A 207 -1.34 -14.79 -8.02
C GLU A 207 0.13 -14.39 -7.96
N PHE A 208 0.68 -13.80 -9.03
CA PHE A 208 2.06 -13.32 -9.05
C PHE A 208 2.26 -11.97 -8.35
N TYR A 209 1.16 -11.26 -8.10
CA TYR A 209 1.13 -9.90 -7.57
C TYR A 209 0.42 -9.82 -6.23
N SER A 210 -0.02 -10.94 -5.67
CA SER A 210 -0.76 -10.99 -4.42
C SER A 210 -0.24 -12.07 -3.48
N VAL A 211 -0.49 -11.84 -2.20
CA VAL A 211 -0.27 -12.80 -1.11
C VAL A 211 -1.63 -13.04 -0.47
N THR A 212 -1.99 -14.32 -0.36
CA THR A 212 -3.29 -14.72 0.19
C THR A 212 -3.19 -15.04 1.67
N GLY A 213 -4.23 -14.57 2.44
CA GLY A 213 -4.44 -14.90 3.85
C GLY A 213 -5.03 -16.29 4.07
N PRO A 214 -5.99 -16.45 4.96
CA PRO A 214 -6.71 -15.38 5.65
C PRO A 214 -5.98 -14.84 6.89
N TRP A 215 -6.19 -13.55 7.18
CA TRP A 215 -5.91 -12.94 8.48
C TRP A 215 -7.26 -12.50 9.07
N SER A 216 -7.65 -13.09 10.20
CA SER A 216 -9.00 -12.93 10.75
C SER A 216 -8.97 -12.38 12.18
N PHE A 217 -9.66 -11.28 12.41
CA PHE A 217 -9.67 -10.55 13.68
C PHE A 217 -11.09 -10.41 14.19
N SER A 218 -11.35 -11.01 15.35
CA SER A 218 -12.68 -10.95 16.00
C SER A 218 -12.63 -10.02 17.21
N PHE A 219 -13.66 -9.20 17.36
CA PHE A 219 -13.77 -8.21 18.42
C PHE A 219 -15.24 -7.87 18.73
N ASN A 220 -15.45 -7.12 19.81
CA ASN A 220 -16.74 -6.66 20.25
C ASN A 220 -16.77 -5.13 20.27
N LEU A 221 -17.63 -4.55 19.44
CA LEU A 221 -17.90 -3.10 19.40
C LEU A 221 -19.29 -2.76 19.97
N ALA A 222 -19.95 -3.69 20.68
CA ALA A 222 -21.19 -3.39 21.37
C ALA A 222 -20.95 -2.32 22.43
N GLN A 223 -21.86 -1.35 22.47
CA GLN A 223 -21.87 -0.24 23.42
C GLN A 223 -22.62 -0.60 24.69
#